data_6e51ae48afb2b1f0bde24f76d442b271
#
_entry.id   6e51ae48afb2b1f0bde24f76d442b271
#
_cell.length_a   1.000
_cell.length_b   1.000
_cell.length_c   1.000
_cell.angle_alpha   90.00
_cell.angle_beta   90.00
_cell.angle_gamma   90.00
#
_symmetry.space_group_name_H-M   'P 1'
#
loop_
_entity.id
_entity.type
_entity.pdbx_description
1 polymer ?
#
loop_
_entity_poly.entity_id
_entity_poly.type
_entity_poly.pdbx_seq_one_letter_code
_entity_poly.pdbx_strand_id
1 'polypeptide(L)'
;MKQSELITAALKGDATLVVKNARVVNVFTNEILEGDVALSEDTIIGVGKGFAAREEIDAGGAYLCPGFIDAHVHIESSMVIPDSFSRVIMPHGTTTIIADPHEIANVCGLSLIHI
;
A
#
# COMPACT_ATOMS: atom_id res chain seq x y z
N MET A 1 -3.88 -3.34 15.00
CA MET A 1 -3.17 -4.37 15.82
C MET A 1 -2.15 -3.71 16.73
N LYS A 2 -1.91 -4.22 17.95
CA LYS A 2 -0.87 -3.67 18.83
C LYS A 2 0.51 -4.13 18.32
N GLN A 3 1.55 -3.31 18.53
CA GLN A 3 2.91 -3.62 18.08
C GLN A 3 3.42 -4.98 18.58
N SER A 4 3.04 -5.38 19.81
CA SER A 4 3.39 -6.68 20.39
C SER A 4 2.74 -7.86 19.65
N GLU A 5 1.54 -7.67 19.11
CA GLU A 5 0.82 -8.69 18.32
C GLU A 5 1.48 -8.87 16.95
N LEU A 6 1.90 -7.77 16.32
CA LEU A 6 2.66 -7.79 15.05
C LEU A 6 3.98 -8.55 15.19
N ILE A 7 4.74 -8.25 16.24
CA ILE A 7 6.01 -8.95 16.54
C ILE A 7 5.74 -10.45 16.74
N THR A 8 4.68 -10.79 17.47
CA THR A 8 4.31 -12.19 17.72
C THR A 8 3.89 -12.88 16.42
N ALA A 9 3.11 -12.24 15.56
CA ALA A 9 2.71 -12.76 14.27
C ALA A 9 3.94 -12.99 13.35
N ALA A 10 4.86 -12.03 13.31
CA ALA A 10 6.10 -12.15 12.56
C ALA A 10 6.96 -13.32 13.03
N LEU A 11 7.12 -13.50 14.34
CA LEU A 11 7.91 -14.59 14.94
C LEU A 11 7.27 -15.97 14.74
N LYS A 12 5.94 -16.05 14.69
CA LYS A 12 5.21 -17.30 14.47
C LYS A 12 4.96 -17.60 12.98
N GLY A 13 5.15 -16.62 12.10
CA GLY A 13 4.79 -16.72 10.70
C GLY A 13 3.28 -16.72 10.45
N ASP A 14 2.49 -16.17 11.36
CA ASP A 14 1.03 -16.09 11.28
C ASP A 14 0.61 -14.95 10.34
N ALA A 15 0.74 -15.18 9.03
CA ALA A 15 0.30 -14.23 8.02
C ALA A 15 -1.19 -14.42 7.69
N THR A 16 -1.87 -13.35 7.33
CA THR A 16 -3.21 -13.39 6.73
C THR A 16 -3.16 -13.55 5.22
N LEU A 17 -2.15 -12.95 4.61
CA LEU A 17 -1.88 -12.99 3.17
C LEU A 17 -0.38 -13.17 2.92
N VAL A 18 -0.03 -14.00 1.93
CA VAL A 18 1.33 -14.07 1.39
C VAL A 18 1.28 -13.85 -0.12
N VAL A 19 2.10 -12.92 -0.60
CA VAL A 19 2.39 -12.76 -2.02
C VAL A 19 3.65 -13.55 -2.32
N LYS A 20 3.51 -14.65 -3.09
CA LYS A 20 4.58 -15.59 -3.42
C LYS A 20 5.26 -15.29 -4.75
N ASN A 21 6.49 -15.74 -4.90
CA ASN A 21 7.24 -15.67 -6.14
C ASN A 21 7.34 -14.26 -6.73
N ALA A 22 7.51 -13.25 -5.89
CA ALA A 22 7.64 -11.87 -6.30
C ALA A 22 9.11 -11.45 -6.50
N ARG A 23 9.31 -10.43 -7.35
CA ARG A 23 10.51 -9.61 -7.39
C ARG A 23 10.27 -8.36 -6.55
N VAL A 24 10.66 -8.42 -5.29
CA VAL A 24 10.38 -7.36 -4.31
C VAL A 24 11.34 -6.20 -4.49
N VAL A 25 10.81 -5.03 -4.82
CA VAL A 25 11.60 -3.80 -4.90
C VAL A 25 11.80 -3.27 -3.47
N ASN A 26 12.99 -3.51 -2.91
CA ASN A 26 13.34 -3.03 -1.60
C ASN A 26 13.88 -1.60 -1.69
N VAL A 27 13.04 -0.65 -1.39
CA VAL A 27 13.37 0.79 -1.46
C VAL A 27 14.32 1.25 -0.35
N PHE A 28 14.54 0.43 0.67
CA PHE A 28 15.48 0.76 1.76
C PHE A 28 16.92 0.42 1.40
N THR A 29 17.12 -0.63 0.61
CA THR A 29 18.46 -1.10 0.21
C THR A 29 18.78 -0.88 -1.26
N ASN A 30 17.81 -0.40 -2.05
CA ASN A 30 17.88 -0.26 -3.51
C ASN A 30 18.18 -1.59 -4.23
N GLU A 31 17.64 -2.68 -3.71
CA GLU A 31 17.82 -4.02 -4.25
C GLU A 31 16.50 -4.59 -4.74
N ILE A 32 16.57 -5.54 -5.67
CA ILE A 32 15.44 -6.37 -6.05
C ILE A 32 15.68 -7.77 -5.47
N LEU A 33 14.79 -8.19 -4.56
CA LEU A 33 14.89 -9.45 -3.87
C LEU A 33 13.86 -10.43 -4.43
N GLU A 34 14.28 -11.64 -4.79
CA GLU A 34 13.35 -12.71 -5.14
C GLU A 34 12.83 -13.40 -3.87
N GLY A 35 11.53 -13.35 -3.64
CA GLY A 35 10.95 -13.91 -2.45
C GLY A 35 9.46 -13.67 -2.30
N ASP A 36 8.98 -14.02 -1.12
CA ASP A 36 7.60 -13.87 -0.72
C ASP A 36 7.46 -12.67 0.22
N VAL A 37 6.32 -12.03 0.22
CA VAL A 37 5.97 -10.97 1.17
C VAL A 37 4.79 -11.44 2.00
N ALA A 38 5.00 -11.51 3.31
CA ALA A 38 3.99 -11.90 4.28
C ALA A 38 3.35 -10.68 4.93
N LEU A 39 2.03 -10.64 4.95
CA LEU A 39 1.23 -9.58 5.55
C LEU A 39 0.35 -10.15 6.67
N SER A 40 0.17 -9.37 7.72
CA SER A 40 -0.87 -9.59 8.73
C SER A 40 -1.77 -8.37 8.72
N GLU A 41 -3.00 -8.55 8.25
CA GLU A 41 -3.93 -7.47 7.95
C GLU A 41 -3.32 -6.45 6.97
N ASP A 42 -3.07 -5.23 7.39
CA ASP A 42 -2.52 -4.10 6.63
C ASP A 42 -1.00 -3.91 6.77
N THR A 43 -0.33 -4.82 7.47
CA THR A 43 1.08 -4.64 7.85
C THR A 43 1.95 -5.75 7.27
N ILE A 44 3.06 -5.38 6.63
CA ILE A 44 4.10 -6.33 6.20
C ILE A 44 4.84 -6.84 7.44
N ILE A 45 4.80 -8.16 7.66
CA ILE A 45 5.46 -8.82 8.79
C ILE A 45 6.74 -9.55 8.40
N GLY A 46 6.99 -9.74 7.11
CA GLY A 46 8.23 -10.38 6.65
C GLY A 46 8.39 -10.36 5.14
N VAL A 47 9.65 -10.39 4.71
CA VAL A 47 10.07 -10.59 3.32
C VAL A 47 11.09 -11.72 3.31
N GLY A 48 10.89 -12.74 2.46
CA GLY A 48 11.77 -13.90 2.42
C GLY A 48 11.11 -15.11 1.79
N LYS A 49 11.34 -16.29 2.35
CA LYS A 49 10.74 -17.55 1.88
C LYS A 49 10.16 -18.36 3.04
N GLY A 50 9.21 -19.24 2.70
CA GLY A 50 8.68 -20.20 3.66
C GLY A 50 7.53 -19.69 4.52
N PHE A 51 6.93 -18.55 4.18
CA PHE A 51 5.70 -18.09 4.83
C PHE A 51 4.49 -18.90 4.35
N ALA A 52 3.55 -19.07 5.27
CA ALA A 52 2.23 -19.64 5.00
C ALA A 52 1.16 -18.68 5.50
N ALA A 53 0.05 -18.60 4.79
CA ALA A 53 -1.07 -17.73 5.15
C ALA A 53 -2.40 -18.38 4.82
N ARG A 54 -3.49 -17.73 5.24
CA ARG A 54 -4.85 -18.14 4.85
C ARG A 54 -5.11 -17.90 3.37
N GLU A 55 -4.53 -16.82 2.85
CA GLU A 55 -4.62 -16.44 1.45
C GLU A 55 -3.22 -16.35 0.86
N GLU A 56 -3.07 -16.88 -0.36
CA GLU A 56 -1.82 -16.84 -1.09
C GLU A 56 -2.07 -16.32 -2.50
N ILE A 57 -1.26 -15.37 -2.94
CA ILE A 57 -1.26 -14.81 -4.29
C ILE A 57 0.08 -15.16 -4.92
N ASP A 58 0.06 -15.86 -6.06
CA ASP A 58 1.28 -16.08 -6.83
C ASP A 58 1.53 -14.89 -7.77
N ALA A 59 2.61 -14.17 -7.52
CA ALA A 59 3.03 -13.06 -8.37
C ALA A 59 3.65 -13.51 -9.70
N GLY A 60 3.99 -14.82 -9.84
CA GLY A 60 4.54 -15.36 -11.08
C GLY A 60 5.80 -14.67 -11.57
N GLY A 61 6.62 -14.14 -10.67
CA GLY A 61 7.83 -13.36 -11.01
C GLY A 61 7.56 -11.89 -11.34
N ALA A 62 6.35 -11.39 -11.13
CA ALA A 62 6.06 -9.96 -11.27
C ALA A 62 6.78 -9.11 -10.20
N TYR A 63 6.98 -7.84 -10.51
CA TYR A 63 7.54 -6.91 -9.53
C TYR A 63 6.49 -6.54 -8.48
N LEU A 64 6.89 -6.60 -7.22
CA LEU A 64 6.12 -6.11 -6.08
C LEU A 64 6.85 -4.91 -5.49
N CYS A 65 6.23 -3.75 -5.54
CA CYS A 65 6.80 -2.51 -5.02
C CYS A 65 5.80 -1.82 -4.08
N PRO A 66 6.27 -0.89 -3.24
CA PRO A 66 5.37 0.01 -2.51
C PRO A 66 4.45 0.76 -3.47
N GLY A 67 3.25 1.12 -3.00
CA GLY A 67 2.35 1.96 -3.77
C GLY A 67 3.01 3.29 -4.14
N PHE A 68 2.71 3.81 -5.32
CA PHE A 68 3.28 5.06 -5.81
C PHE A 68 2.75 6.25 -5.02
N ILE A 69 3.63 7.24 -4.85
CA ILE A 69 3.31 8.52 -4.24
C ILE A 69 3.32 9.57 -5.34
N ASP A 70 2.18 10.20 -5.59
CA ASP A 70 2.12 11.39 -6.43
C ASP A 70 2.43 12.61 -5.54
N ALA A 71 3.58 13.20 -5.75
CA ALA A 71 4.09 14.27 -4.91
C ALA A 71 3.51 15.65 -5.22
N HIS A 72 2.70 15.79 -6.28
CA HIS A 72 2.07 17.05 -6.63
C HIS A 72 0.84 16.82 -7.52
N VAL A 73 -0.34 17.00 -6.94
CA VAL A 73 -1.60 16.87 -7.69
C VAL A 73 -2.62 17.90 -7.23
N HIS A 74 -3.40 18.42 -8.17
CA HIS A 74 -4.56 19.25 -7.92
C HIS A 74 -5.83 18.43 -8.20
N ILE A 75 -6.48 17.93 -7.17
CA ILE A 75 -7.69 17.09 -7.29
C ILE A 75 -8.80 17.84 -8.01
N GLU A 76 -8.98 19.11 -7.69
CA GLU A 76 -9.99 20.01 -8.28
C GLU A 76 -9.88 20.13 -9.79
N SER A 77 -8.67 20.06 -10.35
CA SER A 77 -8.43 20.08 -11.79
C SER A 77 -8.99 18.84 -12.50
N SER A 78 -9.23 17.77 -11.79
CA SER A 78 -9.87 16.56 -12.30
C SER A 78 -11.40 16.68 -12.41
N MET A 79 -11.98 17.73 -11.83
CA MET A 79 -13.44 17.98 -11.76
C MET A 79 -14.23 16.87 -11.04
N VAL A 80 -13.57 16.08 -10.19
CA VAL A 80 -14.19 15.07 -9.34
C VAL A 80 -13.84 15.30 -7.87
N ILE A 81 -14.64 14.73 -6.98
CA ILE A 81 -14.38 14.75 -5.54
C ILE A 81 -13.27 13.75 -5.18
N PRO A 82 -12.59 13.90 -4.03
CA PRO A 82 -11.48 13.03 -3.62
C PRO A 82 -11.79 11.53 -3.64
N ASP A 83 -12.98 11.10 -3.21
CA ASP A 83 -13.40 9.70 -3.26
C ASP A 83 -13.42 9.15 -4.70
N SER A 84 -14.00 9.90 -5.63
CA SER A 84 -14.02 9.50 -7.04
C SER A 84 -12.63 9.51 -7.67
N PHE A 85 -11.80 10.49 -7.29
CA PHE A 85 -10.41 10.57 -7.73
C PHE A 85 -9.61 9.35 -7.28
N SER A 86 -9.72 8.97 -6.00
CA SER A 86 -9.02 7.81 -5.44
C SER A 86 -9.36 6.51 -6.17
N ARG A 87 -10.64 6.31 -6.52
CA ARG A 87 -11.09 5.12 -7.27
C ARG A 87 -10.48 5.00 -8.65
N VAL A 88 -10.08 6.13 -9.25
CA VAL A 88 -9.43 6.13 -10.57
C VAL A 88 -7.94 5.87 -10.44
N ILE A 89 -7.26 6.50 -9.48
CA ILE A 89 -5.78 6.42 -9.40
C ILE A 89 -5.28 5.13 -8.75
N MET A 90 -6.01 4.58 -7.77
CA MET A 90 -5.57 3.39 -7.04
C MET A 90 -5.35 2.15 -7.92
N PRO A 91 -6.20 1.84 -8.91
CA PRO A 91 -5.97 0.72 -9.81
C PRO A 91 -4.71 0.87 -10.68
N HIS A 92 -4.18 2.11 -10.81
CA HIS A 92 -2.93 2.39 -11.52
C HIS A 92 -1.70 2.41 -10.60
N GLY A 93 -1.89 2.07 -9.32
CA GLY A 93 -0.81 1.89 -8.35
C GLY A 93 -0.49 3.11 -7.49
N THR A 94 -1.15 4.25 -7.68
CA THR A 94 -0.98 5.44 -6.82
C THR A 94 -1.81 5.28 -5.55
N THR A 95 -1.15 5.15 -4.41
CA THR A 95 -1.78 4.94 -3.09
C THR A 95 -1.68 6.14 -2.18
N THR A 96 -0.85 7.12 -2.52
CA THR A 96 -0.64 8.33 -1.74
C THR A 96 -0.52 9.52 -2.68
N ILE A 97 -1.11 10.64 -2.29
CA ILE A 97 -1.00 11.89 -3.02
C ILE A 97 -0.65 13.03 -2.08
N ILE A 98 0.11 14.01 -2.57
CA ILE A 98 0.35 15.28 -1.91
C ILE A 98 -0.44 16.34 -2.67
N ALA A 99 -1.48 16.85 -2.04
CA ALA A 99 -2.39 17.83 -2.64
C ALA A 99 -2.61 19.01 -1.69
N ASP A 100 -2.89 20.18 -2.25
CA ASP A 100 -3.41 21.34 -1.54
C ASP A 100 -4.86 21.58 -2.01
N PRO A 101 -5.86 20.97 -1.36
CA PRO A 101 -7.25 21.01 -1.81
C PRO A 101 -7.99 22.30 -1.38
N HIS A 102 -7.36 23.48 -1.48
CA HIS A 102 -7.89 24.73 -1.00
C HIS A 102 -9.19 25.15 -1.69
N GLU A 103 -9.37 24.83 -2.97
CA GLU A 103 -10.59 25.15 -3.72
C GLU A 103 -11.75 24.27 -3.25
N ILE A 104 -11.51 22.97 -3.05
CA ILE A 104 -12.51 22.05 -2.51
C ILE A 104 -12.88 22.43 -1.08
N ALA A 105 -11.90 22.80 -0.25
CA ALA A 105 -12.11 23.24 1.12
C ALA A 105 -12.97 24.51 1.18
N ASN A 106 -12.80 25.44 0.26
CA ASN A 106 -13.61 26.64 0.17
C ASN A 106 -15.08 26.36 -0.16
N VAL A 107 -15.36 25.33 -0.95
CA VAL A 107 -16.73 24.98 -1.38
C VAL A 107 -17.40 24.02 -0.40
N CYS A 108 -16.70 23.03 0.10
CA CYS A 108 -17.23 21.93 0.88
C CYS A 108 -16.87 21.98 2.37
N GLY A 109 -16.04 22.95 2.78
CA GLY A 109 -15.57 23.10 4.15
C GLY A 109 -14.38 22.19 4.50
N LEU A 110 -13.76 22.48 5.65
CA LEU A 110 -12.54 21.80 6.10
C LEU A 110 -12.72 20.33 6.52
N SER A 111 -13.97 19.88 6.67
CA SER A 111 -14.23 18.49 7.06
C SER A 111 -13.79 17.45 6.03
N LEU A 112 -13.56 17.86 4.78
CA LEU A 112 -13.04 16.99 3.73
C LEU A 112 -11.51 16.76 3.79
N ILE A 113 -10.79 17.51 4.62
CA ILE A 113 -9.33 17.34 4.80
C ILE A 113 -9.02 16.11 5.68
N HIS A 114 -10.03 15.54 6.31
CA HIS A 114 -9.92 14.40 7.24
C HIS A 114 -10.49 13.09 6.67
N ILE A 115 -10.48 12.94 5.35
CA ILE A 115 -10.90 11.67 4.72
C ILE A 115 -9.73 10.69 4.72
#